data_0eed6d910341225aff17ecd179153741
#
_entry.id   0eed6d910341225aff17ecd179153741
#
_cell.length_a   1.000
_cell.length_b   1.000
_cell.length_c   1.000
_cell.angle_alpha   90.00
_cell.angle_beta   90.00
_cell.angle_gamma   90.00
#
_symmetry.space_group_name_H-M   'P 1'
#
loop_
_entity.id
_entity.type
_entity.pdbx_description
1 polymer ?
#
loop_
_entity_poly.entity_id
_entity_poly.type
_entity_poly.pdbx_seq_one_letter_code
_entity_poly.pdbx_strand_id
1 'polypeptide(L)'
;SKWTSPVEIANGIQANGERFACWNPVLFTGRNGDLILFYKVGIGPQRWWGMKMESRDGGLTWQKSSRLPDGILGPIKNKPIRLSNGTIISPASTESFEEKSKWRVHFELSFDEGRNWKTVEPPAGPDGSHVDAIQPSILKYADGRLQAVGRTRAGYVFQTWSRDEGRTWTPLERTALPNPNSGTDAI
;
A
#
# COMPACT_ATOMS: atom_id res chain seq x y z
N SER A 1 24.95 13.28 -14.30
CA SER A 1 23.56 13.77 -14.44
C SER A 1 23.32 14.86 -13.42
N LYS A 2 22.66 15.94 -13.83
CA LYS A 2 22.24 17.01 -12.91
C LYS A 2 20.77 16.83 -12.58
N TRP A 3 20.39 16.94 -11.32
CA TRP A 3 19.01 17.01 -10.89
C TRP A 3 18.41 18.39 -11.24
N THR A 4 17.17 18.42 -11.68
CA THR A 4 16.41 19.66 -11.79
C THR A 4 15.97 20.15 -10.41
N SER A 5 15.55 21.40 -10.30
CA SER A 5 14.90 21.87 -9.09
C SER A 5 13.63 21.06 -8.81
N PRO A 6 13.31 20.76 -7.53
CA PRO A 6 12.05 20.10 -7.17
C PRO A 6 10.83 20.91 -7.62
N VAL A 7 9.79 20.22 -8.06
CA VAL A 7 8.50 20.80 -8.42
C VAL A 7 7.43 20.21 -7.48
N GLU A 8 6.63 21.05 -6.82
CA GLU A 8 5.50 20.61 -6.02
C GLU A 8 4.39 20.10 -6.93
N ILE A 9 3.97 18.83 -6.76
CA ILE A 9 2.89 18.22 -7.54
C ILE A 9 1.67 17.87 -6.67
N ALA A 10 1.83 17.82 -5.34
CA ALA A 10 0.75 17.59 -4.38
C ALA A 10 1.06 18.30 -3.06
N ASN A 11 0.08 18.99 -2.47
CA ASN A 11 0.31 19.82 -1.28
C ASN A 11 -0.73 19.64 -0.17
N GLY A 12 -1.72 18.76 -0.35
CA GLY A 12 -2.74 18.46 0.64
C GLY A 12 -3.77 19.56 0.89
N ILE A 13 -3.83 20.62 0.07
CA ILE A 13 -4.83 21.68 0.18
C ILE A 13 -6.19 21.15 -0.27
N GLN A 14 -7.20 21.35 0.56
CA GLN A 14 -8.59 20.95 0.33
C GLN A 14 -9.40 22.09 -0.29
N ALA A 15 -10.59 21.77 -0.80
CA ALA A 15 -11.48 22.76 -1.42
C ALA A 15 -11.91 23.93 -0.48
N ASN A 16 -11.92 23.68 0.83
CA ASN A 16 -12.22 24.69 1.85
C ASN A 16 -10.98 25.51 2.29
N GLY A 17 -9.83 25.31 1.65
CA GLY A 17 -8.57 25.97 1.99
C GLY A 17 -7.78 25.35 3.13
N GLU A 18 -8.29 24.36 3.85
CA GLU A 18 -7.50 23.61 4.84
C GLU A 18 -6.37 22.85 4.17
N ARG A 19 -5.24 22.75 4.86
CA ARG A 19 -4.07 22.00 4.40
C ARG A 19 -3.74 20.88 5.36
N PHE A 20 -3.73 19.67 4.82
CA PHE A 20 -3.26 18.46 5.54
C PHE A 20 -1.91 18.01 5.01
N ALA A 21 -1.17 17.26 5.82
CA ALA A 21 0.09 16.65 5.39
C ALA A 21 -0.14 15.60 4.29
N CYS A 22 0.82 15.50 3.37
CA CYS A 22 0.91 14.41 2.40
C CYS A 22 1.87 13.34 2.91
N TRP A 23 1.50 12.06 2.74
CA TRP A 23 2.19 10.92 3.31
C TRP A 23 2.41 9.80 2.29
N ASN A 24 3.46 9.00 2.49
CA ASN A 24 3.71 7.73 1.80
C ASN A 24 3.48 7.80 0.29
N PRO A 25 4.23 8.63 -0.46
CA PRO A 25 4.15 8.62 -1.92
C PRO A 25 4.69 7.30 -2.46
N VAL A 26 3.94 6.69 -3.40
CA VAL A 26 4.31 5.45 -4.07
C VAL A 26 4.06 5.61 -5.57
N LEU A 27 5.11 5.43 -6.37
CA LEU A 27 5.00 5.39 -7.82
C LEU A 27 4.72 3.97 -8.32
N PHE A 28 3.85 3.88 -9.30
CA PHE A 28 3.48 2.64 -9.96
C PHE A 28 3.35 2.87 -11.47
N THR A 29 3.78 1.90 -12.28
CA THR A 29 3.63 1.98 -13.73
C THR A 29 2.32 1.35 -14.16
N GLY A 30 1.47 2.12 -14.82
CA GLY A 30 0.24 1.69 -15.46
C GLY A 30 0.50 0.77 -16.66
N ARG A 31 -0.58 0.20 -17.24
CA ARG A 31 -0.46 -0.75 -18.37
C ARG A 31 0.20 -0.12 -19.60
N ASN A 32 -0.08 1.14 -19.88
CA ASN A 32 0.41 1.85 -21.06
C ASN A 32 1.76 2.55 -20.84
N GLY A 33 2.43 2.30 -19.72
CA GLY A 33 3.65 3.01 -19.33
C GLY A 33 3.39 4.34 -18.61
N ASP A 34 2.13 4.73 -18.42
CA ASP A 34 1.76 5.89 -17.62
C ASP A 34 2.27 5.74 -16.18
N LEU A 35 2.66 6.83 -15.55
CA LEU A 35 3.00 6.82 -14.13
C LEU A 35 1.74 7.13 -13.29
N ILE A 36 1.55 6.35 -12.25
CA ILE A 36 0.53 6.59 -11.24
C ILE A 36 1.24 6.90 -9.92
N LEU A 37 0.95 8.06 -9.35
CA LEU A 37 1.38 8.41 -8.00
C LEU A 37 0.22 8.18 -7.04
N PHE A 38 0.39 7.24 -6.11
CA PHE A 38 -0.46 7.10 -4.93
C PHE A 38 0.16 7.84 -3.76
N TYR A 39 -0.67 8.50 -2.96
CA TYR A 39 -0.23 9.15 -1.72
C TYR A 39 -1.41 9.26 -0.74
N LYS A 40 -1.14 9.67 0.47
CA LYS A 40 -2.17 9.87 1.50
C LYS A 40 -2.23 11.34 1.84
N VAL A 41 -3.40 11.81 2.19
CA VAL A 41 -3.64 13.15 2.74
C VAL A 41 -4.37 12.99 4.06
N GLY A 42 -3.98 13.73 5.08
CA GLY A 42 -4.64 13.69 6.37
C GLY A 42 -3.73 14.05 7.54
N ILE A 43 -4.28 14.03 8.74
CA ILE A 43 -3.59 14.40 9.98
C ILE A 43 -2.54 13.33 10.37
N GLY A 44 -2.83 12.07 10.05
CA GLY A 44 -1.95 10.94 10.38
C GLY A 44 -2.58 9.61 9.97
N PRO A 45 -1.90 8.47 10.26
CA PRO A 45 -2.29 7.14 9.77
C PRO A 45 -3.71 6.71 10.14
N GLN A 46 -4.26 7.22 11.24
CA GLN A 46 -5.61 6.90 11.69
C GLN A 46 -6.70 7.74 10.98
N ARG A 47 -6.32 8.87 10.35
CA ARG A 47 -7.26 9.85 9.77
C ARG A 47 -6.86 10.34 8.40
N TRP A 48 -6.13 9.56 7.66
CA TRP A 48 -5.81 9.89 6.28
C TRP A 48 -6.72 9.16 5.29
N TRP A 49 -6.70 9.62 4.06
CA TRP A 49 -7.38 8.99 2.93
C TRP A 49 -6.43 8.84 1.75
N GLY A 50 -6.72 7.87 0.89
CA GLY A 50 -5.96 7.61 -0.31
C GLY A 50 -6.23 8.63 -1.41
N MET A 51 -5.17 9.03 -2.09
CA MET A 51 -5.19 9.89 -3.27
C MET A 51 -4.41 9.26 -4.39
N LYS A 52 -4.77 9.55 -5.63
CA LYS A 52 -3.99 9.22 -6.82
C LYS A 52 -3.93 10.36 -7.81
N MET A 53 -2.88 10.40 -8.62
CA MET A 53 -2.73 11.22 -9.81
C MET A 53 -1.95 10.46 -10.87
N GLU A 54 -2.12 10.84 -12.13
CA GLU A 54 -1.54 10.14 -13.27
C GLU A 54 -0.72 11.09 -14.14
N SER A 55 0.37 10.59 -14.71
CA SER A 55 1.20 11.28 -15.69
C SER A 55 1.37 10.39 -16.92
N ARG A 56 1.21 10.99 -18.11
CA ARG A 56 1.34 10.31 -19.41
C ARG A 56 2.63 10.66 -20.14
N ASP A 57 3.48 11.45 -19.54
CA ASP A 57 4.69 12.01 -20.13
C ASP A 57 5.95 11.74 -19.27
N GLY A 58 5.94 10.65 -18.53
CA GLY A 58 7.09 10.25 -17.70
C GLY A 58 7.28 11.11 -16.45
N GLY A 59 6.22 11.76 -15.95
CA GLY A 59 6.26 12.56 -14.73
C GLY A 59 6.52 14.05 -14.94
N LEU A 60 6.57 14.51 -16.20
CA LEU A 60 6.77 15.93 -16.52
C LEU A 60 5.53 16.76 -16.17
N THR A 61 4.34 16.23 -16.48
CA THR A 61 3.06 16.82 -16.07
C THR A 61 2.17 15.78 -15.39
N TRP A 62 1.30 16.25 -14.51
CA TRP A 62 0.41 15.40 -13.72
C TRP A 62 -1.03 15.86 -13.87
N GLN A 63 -1.94 14.89 -14.03
CA GLN A 63 -3.37 15.17 -14.04
C GLN A 63 -3.84 15.61 -12.65
N LYS A 64 -5.02 16.22 -12.58
CA LYS A 64 -5.63 16.57 -11.30
C LYS A 64 -5.77 15.32 -10.42
N SER A 65 -5.33 15.45 -9.18
CA SER A 65 -5.46 14.36 -8.21
C SER A 65 -6.92 14.02 -7.92
N SER A 66 -7.19 12.76 -7.69
CA SER A 66 -8.49 12.24 -7.27
C SER A 66 -8.36 11.43 -5.98
N ARG A 67 -9.40 11.50 -5.13
CA ARG A 67 -9.50 10.66 -3.95
C ARG A 67 -9.86 9.23 -4.37
N LEU A 68 -9.23 8.25 -3.73
CA LEU A 68 -9.64 6.85 -3.85
C LEU A 68 -11.01 6.64 -3.17
N PRO A 69 -11.76 5.59 -3.55
CA PRO A 69 -13.03 5.27 -2.89
C PRO A 69 -12.89 5.16 -1.38
N ASP A 70 -13.98 5.41 -0.65
CA ASP A 70 -13.97 5.26 0.79
C ASP A 70 -13.62 3.82 1.20
N GLY A 71 -12.77 3.70 2.22
CA GLY A 71 -12.21 2.43 2.67
C GLY A 71 -11.00 1.93 1.86
N ILE A 72 -10.63 2.60 0.76
CA ILE A 72 -9.45 2.29 -0.04
C ILE A 72 -8.35 3.32 0.22
N LEU A 73 -7.20 2.84 0.64
CA LEU A 73 -6.04 3.69 0.95
C LEU A 73 -5.04 3.76 -0.19
N GLY A 74 -5.03 2.77 -1.09
CA GLY A 74 -3.91 2.57 -2.00
C GLY A 74 -2.65 2.08 -1.25
N PRO A 75 -1.54 1.88 -1.96
CA PRO A 75 -0.34 1.29 -1.39
C PRO A 75 0.24 2.15 -0.26
N ILE A 76 0.59 1.52 0.84
CA ILE A 76 1.20 2.19 1.98
C ILE A 76 2.69 1.84 2.04
N LYS A 77 3.53 2.81 1.70
CA LYS A 77 4.98 2.75 1.62
C LYS A 77 5.51 1.89 0.46
N ASN A 78 5.05 0.64 0.32
CA ASN A 78 5.60 -0.33 -0.63
C ASN A 78 4.74 -0.43 -1.89
N LYS A 79 5.37 -0.85 -2.99
CA LYS A 79 4.79 -0.79 -4.34
C LYS A 79 3.68 -1.81 -4.56
N PRO A 80 2.61 -1.46 -5.30
CA PRO A 80 1.69 -2.44 -5.86
C PRO A 80 2.41 -3.39 -6.81
N ILE A 81 1.84 -4.57 -7.01
CA ILE A 81 2.23 -5.48 -8.09
C ILE A 81 1.11 -5.58 -9.12
N ARG A 82 1.49 -5.90 -10.37
CA ARG A 82 0.55 -6.28 -11.42
C ARG A 82 0.76 -7.74 -11.77
N LEU A 83 -0.32 -8.50 -11.78
CA LEU A 83 -0.33 -9.88 -12.21
C LEU A 83 -0.44 -9.97 -13.75
N SER A 84 -0.13 -11.14 -14.31
CA SER A 84 -0.21 -11.38 -15.77
C SER A 84 -1.62 -11.21 -16.33
N ASN A 85 -2.65 -11.50 -15.54
CA ASN A 85 -4.06 -11.28 -15.91
C ASN A 85 -4.52 -9.80 -15.78
N GLY A 86 -3.62 -8.88 -15.42
CA GLY A 86 -3.89 -7.45 -15.27
C GLY A 86 -4.33 -7.02 -13.86
N THR A 87 -4.62 -7.95 -12.95
CA THR A 87 -4.99 -7.60 -11.57
C THR A 87 -3.88 -6.79 -10.90
N ILE A 88 -4.26 -5.66 -10.30
CA ILE A 88 -3.38 -4.86 -9.44
C ILE A 88 -3.64 -5.29 -8.00
N ILE A 89 -2.57 -5.57 -7.26
CA ILE A 89 -2.62 -5.83 -5.82
C ILE A 89 -1.81 -4.75 -5.11
N SER A 90 -2.51 -3.95 -4.33
CA SER A 90 -1.94 -2.85 -3.54
C SER A 90 -1.75 -3.30 -2.10
N PRO A 91 -0.50 -3.31 -1.59
CA PRO A 91 -0.23 -3.62 -0.20
C PRO A 91 -0.60 -2.43 0.68
N ALA A 92 -1.48 -2.64 1.65
CA ALA A 92 -1.98 -1.60 2.53
C ALA A 92 -2.01 -2.03 4.00
N SER A 93 -2.26 -1.08 4.88
CA SER A 93 -2.42 -1.34 6.31
C SER A 93 -3.16 -0.21 7.00
N THR A 94 -3.82 -0.53 8.11
CA THR A 94 -4.51 0.44 8.96
C THR A 94 -3.91 0.47 10.36
N GLU A 95 -4.08 1.62 11.01
CA GLU A 95 -3.74 1.84 12.42
C GLU A 95 -5.00 2.35 13.13
N SER A 96 -5.44 1.68 14.21
CA SER A 96 -6.65 2.07 14.93
C SER A 96 -6.44 3.27 15.85
N PHE A 97 -7.55 3.84 16.34
CA PHE A 97 -7.56 4.94 17.33
C PHE A 97 -7.48 4.49 18.79
N GLU A 98 -7.44 3.19 19.06
CA GLU A 98 -7.39 2.68 20.41
C GLU A 98 -6.15 3.18 21.14
N GLU A 99 -6.20 3.27 22.47
CA GLU A 99 -5.07 3.70 23.32
C GLU A 99 -3.80 2.93 22.97
N LYS A 100 -3.93 1.62 22.74
CA LYS A 100 -2.91 0.81 22.10
C LYS A 100 -3.32 0.55 20.65
N SER A 101 -2.91 1.45 19.75
CA SER A 101 -3.23 1.34 18.32
C SER A 101 -2.98 -0.07 17.79
N LYS A 102 -3.99 -0.70 17.23
CA LYS A 102 -3.86 -1.99 16.53
C LYS A 102 -3.44 -1.75 15.09
N TRP A 103 -2.53 -2.56 14.62
CA TRP A 103 -2.03 -2.56 13.26
C TRP A 103 -2.61 -3.73 12.48
N ARG A 104 -3.16 -3.47 11.30
CA ARG A 104 -3.75 -4.51 10.45
C ARG A 104 -3.26 -4.37 9.02
N VAL A 105 -2.67 -5.46 8.51
CA VAL A 105 -2.34 -5.61 7.10
C VAL A 105 -3.59 -5.98 6.31
N HIS A 106 -3.76 -5.36 5.15
CA HIS A 106 -4.73 -5.78 4.14
C HIS A 106 -4.17 -5.57 2.74
N PHE A 107 -4.84 -6.14 1.78
CA PHE A 107 -4.53 -5.99 0.36
C PHE A 107 -5.75 -5.43 -0.36
N GLU A 108 -5.52 -4.52 -1.29
CA GLU A 108 -6.57 -3.94 -2.11
C GLU A 108 -6.37 -4.40 -3.55
N LEU A 109 -7.33 -5.13 -4.08
CA LEU A 109 -7.31 -5.72 -5.42
C LEU A 109 -8.16 -4.89 -6.37
N SER A 110 -7.59 -4.60 -7.54
CA SER A 110 -8.34 -4.03 -8.66
C SER A 110 -8.20 -4.90 -9.89
N PHE A 111 -9.33 -5.20 -10.52
CA PHE A 111 -9.42 -6.01 -11.75
C PHE A 111 -9.66 -5.15 -13.01
N ASP A 112 -9.72 -3.83 -12.84
CA ASP A 112 -10.13 -2.86 -13.86
C ASP A 112 -9.28 -1.59 -13.87
N GLU A 113 -7.97 -1.74 -13.70
CA GLU A 113 -6.98 -0.66 -13.73
C GLU A 113 -7.19 0.41 -12.65
N GLY A 114 -7.61 0.00 -11.45
CA GLY A 114 -7.76 0.91 -10.31
C GLY A 114 -9.04 1.74 -10.31
N ARG A 115 -10.08 1.32 -11.05
CA ARG A 115 -11.40 1.97 -11.03
C ARG A 115 -12.23 1.48 -9.85
N ASN A 116 -12.26 0.16 -9.65
CA ASN A 116 -12.92 -0.48 -8.54
C ASN A 116 -11.92 -1.32 -7.74
N TRP A 117 -12.13 -1.41 -6.44
CA TRP A 117 -11.24 -2.07 -5.51
C TRP A 117 -12.00 -2.99 -4.57
N LYS A 118 -11.35 -4.08 -4.20
CA LYS A 118 -11.82 -5.03 -3.19
C LYS A 118 -10.75 -5.21 -2.14
N THR A 119 -11.09 -5.04 -0.86
CA THR A 119 -10.18 -5.31 0.25
C THR A 119 -10.19 -6.78 0.64
N VAL A 120 -9.01 -7.32 0.91
CA VAL A 120 -8.78 -8.67 1.40
C VAL A 120 -7.84 -8.60 2.60
N GLU A 121 -8.23 -9.23 3.72
CA GLU A 121 -7.43 -9.28 4.94
C GLU A 121 -6.93 -10.71 5.18
N PRO A 122 -5.67 -10.88 5.62
CA PRO A 122 -5.23 -12.16 6.18
C PRO A 122 -6.08 -12.52 7.40
N PRO A 123 -6.49 -13.79 7.56
CA PRO A 123 -7.28 -14.22 8.70
C PRO A 123 -6.47 -14.18 10.01
N ALA A 124 -7.15 -14.29 11.12
CA ALA A 124 -6.54 -14.52 12.42
C ALA A 124 -5.74 -15.83 12.43
N GLY A 125 -4.76 -15.92 13.31
CA GLY A 125 -4.05 -17.17 13.59
C GLY A 125 -4.99 -18.25 14.15
N PRO A 126 -4.48 -19.50 14.25
CA PRO A 126 -5.30 -20.62 14.77
C PRO A 126 -5.83 -20.42 16.19
N ASP A 127 -5.17 -19.58 16.98
CA ASP A 127 -5.55 -19.19 18.34
C ASP A 127 -6.50 -17.97 18.38
N GLY A 128 -6.95 -17.50 17.22
CA GLY A 128 -7.77 -16.29 17.09
C GLY A 128 -7.00 -14.98 17.21
N SER A 129 -5.68 -15.00 17.38
CA SER A 129 -4.88 -13.81 17.52
C SER A 129 -4.58 -13.14 16.17
N HIS A 130 -4.31 -11.84 16.21
CA HIS A 130 -3.78 -11.08 15.09
C HIS A 130 -2.41 -10.52 15.44
N VAL A 131 -1.49 -10.60 14.50
CA VAL A 131 -0.18 -9.94 14.61
C VAL A 131 -0.32 -8.46 14.28
N ASP A 132 0.17 -7.59 15.17
CA ASP A 132 0.27 -6.14 14.89
C ASP A 132 1.37 -5.89 13.86
N ALA A 133 0.98 -5.69 12.61
CA ALA A 133 1.84 -5.57 11.45
C ALA A 133 1.34 -4.53 10.44
N ILE A 134 2.28 -3.86 9.76
CA ILE A 134 1.98 -2.87 8.73
C ILE A 134 3.00 -2.89 7.59
N GLN A 135 2.66 -2.15 6.51
CA GLN A 135 3.53 -1.83 5.39
C GLN A 135 4.10 -3.07 4.69
N PRO A 136 3.25 -3.98 4.19
CA PRO A 136 3.72 -5.16 3.47
C PRO A 136 4.38 -4.81 2.14
N SER A 137 5.41 -5.58 1.76
CA SER A 137 5.91 -5.71 0.38
C SER A 137 5.41 -7.03 -0.18
N ILE A 138 5.04 -7.06 -1.46
CA ILE A 138 4.56 -8.27 -2.13
C ILE A 138 5.62 -8.80 -3.08
N LEU A 139 6.02 -10.05 -2.89
CA LEU A 139 6.92 -10.82 -3.75
C LEU A 139 6.10 -11.76 -4.63
N LYS A 140 6.44 -11.82 -5.91
CA LYS A 140 5.82 -12.73 -6.88
C LYS A 140 6.82 -13.81 -7.27
N TYR A 141 6.45 -15.07 -7.08
CA TYR A 141 7.26 -16.22 -7.43
C TYR A 141 6.93 -16.76 -8.83
N ALA A 142 7.90 -17.43 -9.43
CA ALA A 142 7.75 -18.02 -10.77
C ALA A 142 6.64 -19.08 -10.85
N ASP A 143 6.34 -19.75 -9.74
CA ASP A 143 5.26 -20.74 -9.62
C ASP A 143 3.86 -20.13 -9.40
N GLY A 144 3.76 -18.80 -9.44
CA GLY A 144 2.51 -18.07 -9.27
C GLY A 144 2.13 -17.75 -7.83
N ARG A 145 2.85 -18.28 -6.83
CA ARG A 145 2.62 -17.90 -5.43
C ARG A 145 2.98 -16.43 -5.20
N LEU A 146 2.26 -15.83 -4.27
CA LEU A 146 2.60 -14.53 -3.73
C LEU A 146 3.00 -14.68 -2.27
N GLN A 147 4.01 -13.94 -1.85
CA GLN A 147 4.38 -13.76 -0.45
C GLN A 147 4.30 -12.28 -0.12
N ALA A 148 3.74 -11.95 1.02
CA ALA A 148 3.88 -10.62 1.56
C ALA A 148 4.71 -10.66 2.84
N VAL A 149 5.63 -9.70 2.97
CA VAL A 149 6.50 -9.53 4.12
C VAL A 149 6.46 -8.09 4.60
N GLY A 150 6.60 -7.86 5.88
CA GLY A 150 6.59 -6.50 6.43
C GLY A 150 6.96 -6.48 7.91
N ARG A 151 6.89 -5.30 8.52
CA ARG A 151 7.32 -5.10 9.90
C ARG A 151 6.22 -5.40 10.90
N THR A 152 6.65 -5.84 12.09
CA THR A 152 5.78 -6.01 13.26
C THR A 152 6.28 -5.18 14.44
N ARG A 153 5.43 -5.03 15.46
CA ARG A 153 5.87 -4.53 16.77
C ARG A 153 6.60 -5.58 17.61
N ALA A 154 6.57 -6.83 17.18
CA ALA A 154 7.08 -7.97 17.94
C ALA A 154 8.56 -8.31 17.66
N GLY A 155 9.30 -7.43 16.97
CA GLY A 155 10.73 -7.58 16.77
C GLY A 155 11.14 -8.49 15.63
N TYR A 156 10.22 -8.84 14.72
CA TYR A 156 10.49 -9.68 13.55
C TYR A 156 9.75 -9.22 12.31
N VAL A 157 10.19 -9.69 11.16
CA VAL A 157 9.46 -9.56 9.90
C VAL A 157 8.36 -10.62 9.86
N PHE A 158 7.12 -10.23 9.56
CA PHE A 158 6.06 -11.21 9.27
C PHE A 158 6.12 -11.70 7.83
N GLN A 159 5.50 -12.84 7.57
CA GLN A 159 5.14 -13.30 6.24
C GLN A 159 3.69 -13.76 6.18
N THR A 160 3.11 -13.73 4.98
CA THR A 160 1.85 -14.37 4.62
C THR A 160 1.88 -14.76 3.15
N TRP A 161 1.11 -15.77 2.77
CA TRP A 161 1.15 -16.37 1.45
C TRP A 161 -0.23 -16.39 0.79
N SER A 162 -0.25 -16.19 -0.53
CA SER A 162 -1.41 -16.43 -1.38
C SER A 162 -1.06 -17.39 -2.52
N ARG A 163 -2.00 -18.27 -2.88
CA ARG A 163 -1.90 -19.22 -3.99
C ARG A 163 -2.99 -19.02 -5.04
N ASP A 164 -3.79 -17.99 -4.90
CA ASP A 164 -4.98 -17.69 -5.70
C ASP A 164 -5.01 -16.24 -6.19
N GLU A 165 -3.83 -15.73 -6.57
CA GLU A 165 -3.68 -14.37 -7.13
C GLU A 165 -4.08 -13.26 -6.13
N GLY A 166 -3.85 -13.49 -4.83
CA GLY A 166 -4.12 -12.52 -3.78
C GLY A 166 -5.57 -12.48 -3.29
N ARG A 167 -6.44 -13.39 -3.77
CA ARG A 167 -7.84 -13.45 -3.34
C ARG A 167 -8.02 -13.93 -1.92
N THR A 168 -7.12 -14.80 -1.45
CA THR A 168 -7.00 -15.19 -0.04
C THR A 168 -5.54 -15.24 0.38
N TRP A 169 -5.30 -15.11 1.67
CA TRP A 169 -3.97 -15.13 2.28
C TRP A 169 -3.96 -16.05 3.50
N THR A 170 -2.80 -16.61 3.83
CA THR A 170 -2.63 -17.33 5.10
C THR A 170 -2.63 -16.36 6.28
N PRO A 171 -2.83 -16.81 7.53
CA PRO A 171 -2.53 -15.99 8.70
C PRO A 171 -1.11 -15.41 8.64
N LEU A 172 -0.89 -14.28 9.32
CA LEU A 172 0.47 -13.73 9.43
C LEU A 172 1.32 -14.63 10.31
N GLU A 173 2.49 -14.98 9.82
CA GLU A 173 3.45 -15.85 10.50
C GLU A 173 4.77 -15.11 10.77
N ARG A 174 5.46 -15.50 11.83
CA ARG A 174 6.81 -15.04 12.13
C ARG A 174 7.82 -15.61 11.14
N THR A 175 8.74 -14.78 10.65
CA THR A 175 9.98 -15.26 9.99
C THR A 175 11.15 -15.29 10.98
N ALA A 176 12.27 -15.88 10.56
CA ALA A 176 13.52 -15.82 11.31
C ALA A 176 14.22 -14.45 11.23
N LEU A 177 13.76 -13.54 10.38
CA LEU A 177 14.39 -12.23 10.18
C LEU A 177 14.02 -11.27 11.32
N PRO A 178 15.01 -10.75 12.07
CA PRO A 178 14.76 -9.76 13.09
C PRO A 178 14.38 -8.41 12.43
N ASN A 179 13.54 -7.64 13.10
CA ASN A 179 13.21 -6.29 12.69
C ASN A 179 12.92 -5.43 13.93
N PRO A 180 13.63 -4.31 14.15
CA PRO A 180 13.41 -3.43 15.29
C PRO A 180 12.22 -2.47 15.07
N ASN A 181 11.15 -2.92 14.41
CA ASN A 181 10.01 -2.12 14.02
C ASN A 181 10.37 -1.00 13.02
N SER A 182 11.28 -1.30 12.09
CA SER A 182 11.66 -0.38 11.00
C SER A 182 10.98 -0.76 9.70
N GLY A 183 10.74 0.23 8.83
CA GLY A 183 10.17 0.00 7.51
C GLY A 183 11.04 -0.95 6.69
N THR A 184 10.39 -1.94 6.06
CA THR A 184 11.02 -2.92 5.16
C THR A 184 10.61 -2.65 3.71
N ASP A 185 11.42 -3.10 2.77
CA ASP A 185 11.05 -3.29 1.37
C ASP A 185 11.62 -4.63 0.90
N ALA A 186 10.98 -5.23 -0.11
CA ALA A 186 11.40 -6.48 -0.73
C ALA A 186 11.10 -6.46 -2.23
N ILE A 187 11.97 -7.09 -3.02
CA ILE A 187 11.89 -7.20 -4.48
C ILE A 187 12.26 -8.60 -4.95
#